data_e7a74450c09a79e5ba553a3ff4a35d02
#
_entry.id   e7a74450c09a79e5ba553a3ff4a35d02
#
_cell.length_a   1.000
_cell.length_b   1.000
_cell.length_c   1.000
_cell.angle_alpha   90.00
_cell.angle_beta   90.00
_cell.angle_gamma   90.00
#
_symmetry.space_group_name_H-M   'P 1'
#
loop_
_entity.id
_entity.type
_entity.pdbx_description
1 polymer ?
#
loop_
_entity_poly.entity_id
_entity_poly.type
_entity_poly.pdbx_seq_one_letter_code
_entity_poly.pdbx_strand_id
1 'polypeptide(L)'
;ELAERGYNCIRLDAFPHLVAKGQDGKVVKQFTILPQSGGFMWGNHRPVQVEPRSALVEFIGKAADRGIYVGLSSWYNRDTLGRVHMIQSPEDYARIWLETLDLLSDAGLHGRIVWVDICNEFPLSRWAPGPYANIFQSKRLGDLWMVLNLSRKWDEGVKQRMKNYFDGAITPLREKYPALKYTFSFQALGSRQMQEIDVNAFDLAEVHIWVSDYMKWMFRTGQVLMHIGFPKYPMNLKIHAKRMANLYPKHREEYVRMLEARIDFWAEWGKKNGLPLFTTEAWGPINYSDIAPAGTGAEWDWVK
;
A
#
# COMPACT_ATOMS: atom_id res chain seq x y z
N GLU A 1 14.28 17.08 -10.16
CA GLU A 1 14.29 17.26 -8.69
C GLU A 1 14.67 15.98 -7.96
N LEU A 2 13.95 14.81 -8.10
CA LEU A 2 14.30 13.56 -7.39
C LEU A 2 15.71 13.07 -7.72
N ALA A 3 16.06 13.00 -9.01
CA ALA A 3 17.39 12.60 -9.44
C ALA A 3 18.49 13.55 -8.94
N GLU A 4 18.23 14.86 -8.94
CA GLU A 4 19.14 15.90 -8.41
C GLU A 4 19.36 15.77 -6.90
N ARG A 5 18.39 15.22 -6.18
CA ARG A 5 18.49 14.91 -4.74
C ARG A 5 19.13 13.54 -4.46
N GLY A 6 19.56 12.80 -5.49
CA GLY A 6 20.23 11.52 -5.36
C GLY A 6 19.30 10.32 -5.22
N TYR A 7 17.99 10.47 -5.43
CA TYR A 7 17.08 9.32 -5.47
C TYR A 7 17.34 8.50 -6.74
N ASN A 8 17.50 7.20 -6.57
CA ASN A 8 17.74 6.25 -7.66
C ASN A 8 16.60 5.27 -7.89
N CYS A 9 15.61 5.24 -7.00
CA CYS A 9 14.42 4.41 -7.11
C CYS A 9 13.21 5.13 -6.51
N ILE A 10 12.03 4.88 -7.10
CA ILE A 10 10.75 5.39 -6.61
C ILE A 10 9.70 4.28 -6.61
N ARG A 11 8.75 4.33 -5.68
CA ARG A 11 7.54 3.51 -5.71
C ARG A 11 6.43 4.25 -6.43
N LEU A 12 5.69 3.53 -7.27
CA LEU A 12 4.64 4.09 -8.13
C LEU A 12 3.37 3.23 -8.06
N ASP A 13 2.19 3.85 -7.94
CA ASP A 13 0.92 3.17 -8.23
C ASP A 13 0.80 2.94 -9.74
N ALA A 14 0.81 1.68 -10.15
CA ALA A 14 0.73 1.30 -11.55
C ALA A 14 -0.71 1.22 -12.07
N PHE A 15 -1.71 1.29 -11.20
CA PHE A 15 -3.13 1.13 -11.54
C PHE A 15 -3.41 -0.10 -12.43
N PRO A 16 -2.91 -1.32 -12.12
CA PRO A 16 -3.00 -2.46 -13.03
C PRO A 16 -4.44 -2.83 -13.40
N HIS A 17 -5.40 -2.62 -12.50
CA HIS A 17 -6.83 -2.83 -12.76
C HIS A 17 -7.42 -1.87 -13.81
N LEU A 18 -6.81 -0.71 -14.02
CA LEU A 18 -7.21 0.27 -15.04
C LEU A 18 -6.36 0.13 -16.32
N VAL A 19 -5.11 -0.30 -16.18
CA VAL A 19 -4.20 -0.57 -17.31
C VAL A 19 -4.66 -1.81 -18.09
N ALA A 20 -5.09 -2.85 -17.40
CA ALA A 20 -5.56 -4.09 -18.02
C ALA A 20 -6.84 -3.91 -18.84
N LYS A 21 -7.05 -4.82 -19.79
CA LYS A 21 -8.29 -4.91 -20.55
C LYS A 21 -9.48 -5.21 -19.64
N GLY A 22 -10.68 -4.83 -20.10
CA GLY A 22 -11.92 -5.24 -19.47
C GLY A 22 -12.16 -6.75 -19.59
N GLN A 23 -13.16 -7.26 -18.89
CA GLN A 23 -13.62 -8.65 -19.07
C GLN A 23 -14.11 -8.92 -20.50
N ASP A 24 -14.53 -7.88 -21.21
CA ASP A 24 -14.90 -7.93 -22.63
C ASP A 24 -13.68 -7.89 -23.59
N GLY A 25 -12.47 -7.93 -23.06
CA GLY A 25 -11.20 -7.88 -23.82
C GLY A 25 -10.82 -6.49 -24.35
N LYS A 26 -11.60 -5.45 -24.07
CA LYS A 26 -11.35 -4.10 -24.60
C LYS A 26 -10.48 -3.26 -23.67
N VAL A 27 -9.66 -2.42 -24.30
CA VAL A 27 -8.91 -1.38 -23.62
C VAL A 27 -9.78 -0.16 -23.41
N VAL A 28 -9.91 0.29 -22.17
CA VAL A 28 -10.48 1.60 -21.84
C VAL A 28 -9.35 2.60 -21.73
N LYS A 29 -9.43 3.69 -22.48
CA LYS A 29 -8.33 4.69 -22.52
C LYS A 29 -8.37 5.62 -21.32
N GLN A 30 -9.57 6.07 -20.93
CA GLN A 30 -9.76 7.10 -19.91
C GLN A 30 -10.68 6.59 -18.79
N PHE A 31 -10.31 6.90 -17.55
CA PHE A 31 -11.10 6.57 -16.35
C PHE A 31 -11.32 7.82 -15.51
N THR A 32 -12.41 7.81 -14.76
CA THR A 32 -12.64 8.77 -13.69
C THR A 32 -12.41 8.07 -12.36
N ILE A 33 -11.32 8.44 -11.67
CA ILE A 33 -11.02 7.97 -10.32
C ILE A 33 -11.94 8.69 -9.34
N LEU A 34 -12.60 7.92 -8.50
CA LEU A 34 -13.46 8.45 -7.45
C LEU A 34 -12.65 9.00 -6.29
N PRO A 35 -13.14 10.02 -5.58
CA PRO A 35 -12.48 10.50 -4.37
C PRO A 35 -12.28 9.37 -3.36
N GLN A 36 -11.14 9.37 -2.70
CA GLN A 36 -10.91 8.45 -1.59
C GLN A 36 -11.87 8.78 -0.44
N SER A 37 -12.48 7.73 0.12
CA SER A 37 -13.30 7.85 1.31
C SER A 37 -12.41 8.01 2.55
N GLY A 38 -12.86 8.84 3.47
CA GLY A 38 -12.12 9.14 4.68
C GLY A 38 -11.36 10.46 4.57
N GLY A 39 -10.67 10.81 5.62
CA GLY A 39 -9.99 12.09 5.72
C GLY A 39 -8.49 11.96 5.59
N PHE A 40 -8.03 11.22 4.59
CA PHE A 40 -6.61 11.06 4.37
C PHE A 40 -6.01 12.26 3.64
N MET A 41 -4.78 12.59 3.98
CA MET A 41 -4.03 13.69 3.37
C MET A 41 -3.53 13.36 1.96
N TRP A 42 -3.44 12.08 1.63
CA TRP A 42 -3.06 11.60 0.31
C TRP A 42 -4.28 11.11 -0.47
N GLY A 43 -4.16 11.12 -1.78
CA GLY A 43 -5.25 10.77 -2.68
C GLY A 43 -6.05 11.98 -3.14
N ASN A 44 -6.94 11.72 -4.07
CA ASN A 44 -7.78 12.75 -4.65
C ASN A 44 -9.02 13.03 -3.79
N HIS A 45 -9.28 14.30 -3.53
CA HIS A 45 -10.50 14.76 -2.83
C HIS A 45 -11.65 15.10 -3.79
N ARG A 46 -11.41 15.05 -5.10
CA ARG A 46 -12.37 15.26 -6.17
C ARG A 46 -12.21 14.17 -7.22
N PRO A 47 -13.24 13.89 -8.05
CA PRO A 47 -13.07 13.01 -9.20
C PRO A 47 -11.94 13.53 -10.10
N VAL A 48 -11.08 12.62 -10.57
CA VAL A 48 -9.95 12.94 -11.45
C VAL A 48 -10.01 12.04 -12.67
N GLN A 49 -9.87 12.62 -13.85
CA GLN A 49 -9.74 11.87 -15.09
C GLN A 49 -8.27 11.48 -15.30
N VAL A 50 -8.07 10.23 -15.67
CA VAL A 50 -6.74 9.66 -15.90
C VAL A 50 -6.71 8.79 -17.16
N GLU A 51 -5.56 8.75 -17.81
CA GLU A 51 -5.24 7.83 -18.91
C GLU A 51 -4.12 6.89 -18.45
N PRO A 52 -4.42 5.83 -17.69
CA PRO A 52 -3.42 5.09 -16.92
C PRO A 52 -2.36 4.44 -17.80
N ARG A 53 -2.71 3.93 -18.99
CA ARG A 53 -1.75 3.26 -19.87
C ARG A 53 -0.68 4.20 -20.41
N SER A 54 -1.09 5.33 -20.98
CA SER A 54 -0.16 6.33 -21.53
C SER A 54 0.64 7.01 -20.43
N ALA A 55 -0.01 7.40 -19.33
CA ALA A 55 0.65 8.04 -18.20
C ALA A 55 1.70 7.15 -17.54
N LEU A 56 1.43 5.85 -17.38
CA LEU A 56 2.37 4.89 -16.78
C LEU A 56 3.64 4.77 -17.64
N VAL A 57 3.48 4.55 -18.94
CA VAL A 57 4.60 4.43 -19.89
C VAL A 57 5.41 5.73 -19.94
N GLU A 58 4.75 6.87 -20.06
CA GLU A 58 5.39 8.19 -20.10
C GLU A 58 6.19 8.47 -18.83
N PHE A 59 5.58 8.20 -17.65
CA PHE A 59 6.23 8.47 -16.38
C PHE A 59 7.47 7.61 -16.17
N ILE A 60 7.36 6.29 -16.41
CA ILE A 60 8.51 5.37 -16.26
C ILE A 60 9.60 5.69 -17.29
N GLY A 61 9.24 6.05 -18.53
CA GLY A 61 10.19 6.52 -19.53
C GLY A 61 10.97 7.73 -19.05
N LYS A 62 10.29 8.76 -18.54
CA LYS A 62 10.93 9.96 -17.98
C LYS A 62 11.79 9.68 -16.75
N ALA A 63 11.43 8.70 -15.92
CA ALA A 63 12.23 8.24 -14.79
C ALA A 63 13.51 7.53 -15.29
N ALA A 64 13.37 6.66 -16.29
CA ALA A 64 14.45 5.92 -16.91
C ALA A 64 15.51 6.84 -17.54
N ASP A 65 15.08 7.91 -18.23
CA ASP A 65 15.96 8.94 -18.82
C ASP A 65 16.82 9.65 -17.76
N ARG A 66 16.43 9.57 -16.50
CA ARG A 66 17.12 10.17 -15.34
C ARG A 66 17.83 9.14 -14.45
N GLY A 67 17.96 7.90 -14.92
CA GLY A 67 18.60 6.83 -14.16
C GLY A 67 17.80 6.35 -12.95
N ILE A 68 16.51 6.66 -12.86
CA ILE A 68 15.64 6.25 -11.75
C ILE A 68 14.95 4.93 -12.10
N TYR A 69 15.07 3.96 -11.22
CA TYR A 69 14.32 2.70 -11.24
C TYR A 69 12.96 2.84 -10.56
N VAL A 70 12.08 1.87 -10.81
CA VAL A 70 10.71 1.92 -10.32
C VAL A 70 10.33 0.62 -9.62
N GLY A 71 9.80 0.72 -8.41
CA GLY A 71 9.00 -0.31 -7.79
C GLY A 71 7.53 -0.07 -8.10
N LEU A 72 6.83 -1.06 -8.60
CA LEU A 72 5.41 -0.97 -8.91
C LEU A 72 4.58 -1.47 -7.73
N SER A 73 3.49 -0.78 -7.44
CA SER A 73 2.50 -1.18 -6.45
C SER A 73 1.09 -0.80 -6.92
N SER A 74 0.05 -1.11 -6.17
CA SER A 74 -1.26 -0.55 -6.42
C SER A 74 -2.11 -0.44 -5.15
N TRP A 75 -2.74 0.72 -5.00
CA TRP A 75 -3.79 0.99 -4.00
C TRP A 75 -5.20 0.66 -4.51
N TYR A 76 -5.34 0.20 -5.76
CA TYR A 76 -6.62 -0.18 -6.37
C TYR A 76 -7.73 0.85 -6.14
N ASN A 77 -7.43 2.11 -6.42
CA ASN A 77 -8.36 3.21 -6.25
C ASN A 77 -9.65 2.97 -7.06
N ARG A 78 -10.79 3.30 -6.44
CA ARG A 78 -12.09 3.11 -7.08
C ARG A 78 -12.27 4.07 -8.25
N ASP A 79 -12.89 3.58 -9.29
CA ASP A 79 -13.24 4.30 -10.50
C ASP A 79 -14.76 4.18 -10.79
N THR A 80 -15.25 4.97 -11.73
CA THR A 80 -16.69 4.99 -12.10
C THR A 80 -17.17 3.72 -12.80
N LEU A 81 -16.25 2.87 -13.30
CA LEU A 81 -16.58 1.59 -13.93
C LEU A 81 -16.50 0.41 -12.95
N GLY A 82 -16.10 0.67 -11.71
CA GLY A 82 -16.03 -0.34 -10.65
C GLY A 82 -14.98 -1.43 -10.87
N ARG A 83 -13.88 -1.12 -11.54
CA ARG A 83 -12.83 -2.08 -11.91
C ARG A 83 -12.24 -2.83 -10.72
N VAL A 84 -12.10 -2.17 -9.57
CA VAL A 84 -11.60 -2.82 -8.34
C VAL A 84 -12.49 -3.98 -7.90
N HIS A 85 -13.80 -3.91 -8.14
CA HIS A 85 -14.75 -4.96 -7.78
C HIS A 85 -14.70 -6.18 -8.72
N MET A 86 -13.97 -6.09 -9.83
CA MET A 86 -13.74 -7.21 -10.75
C MET A 86 -12.59 -8.11 -10.29
N ILE A 87 -11.81 -7.69 -9.27
CA ILE A 87 -10.73 -8.48 -8.69
C ILE A 87 -11.33 -9.32 -7.56
N GLN A 88 -11.51 -10.62 -7.81
CA GLN A 88 -12.12 -11.54 -6.87
C GLN A 88 -11.18 -12.69 -6.48
N SER A 89 -10.24 -13.02 -7.34
CA SER A 89 -9.39 -14.19 -7.21
C SER A 89 -7.90 -13.85 -7.40
N PRO A 90 -6.97 -14.74 -7.02
CA PRO A 90 -5.55 -14.55 -7.31
C PRO A 90 -5.26 -14.51 -8.82
N GLU A 91 -6.02 -15.21 -9.64
CA GLU A 91 -5.90 -15.21 -11.11
C GLU A 91 -6.25 -13.85 -11.69
N ASP A 92 -7.20 -13.11 -11.08
CA ASP A 92 -7.50 -11.73 -11.49
C ASP A 92 -6.29 -10.83 -11.25
N TYR A 93 -5.62 -10.96 -10.10
CA TYR A 93 -4.36 -10.23 -9.86
C TYR A 93 -3.30 -10.61 -10.88
N ALA A 94 -3.07 -11.90 -11.10
CA ALA A 94 -2.08 -12.36 -12.07
C ALA A 94 -2.36 -11.77 -13.46
N ARG A 95 -3.60 -11.85 -13.94
CA ARG A 95 -4.00 -11.32 -15.24
C ARG A 95 -3.74 -9.83 -15.39
N ILE A 96 -4.22 -9.00 -14.46
CA ILE A 96 -4.06 -7.54 -14.58
C ILE A 96 -2.60 -7.10 -14.47
N TRP A 97 -1.81 -7.77 -13.65
CA TRP A 97 -0.38 -7.50 -13.56
C TRP A 97 0.40 -8.01 -14.77
N LEU A 98 0.08 -9.18 -15.34
CA LEU A 98 0.67 -9.64 -16.60
C LEU A 98 0.43 -8.63 -17.72
N GLU A 99 -0.81 -8.18 -17.91
CA GLU A 99 -1.14 -7.20 -18.95
C GLU A 99 -0.45 -5.84 -18.72
N THR A 100 -0.20 -5.47 -17.47
CA THR A 100 0.53 -4.24 -17.11
C THR A 100 2.02 -4.39 -17.41
N LEU A 101 2.62 -5.52 -17.04
CA LEU A 101 4.02 -5.80 -17.32
C LEU A 101 4.27 -5.99 -18.82
N ASP A 102 3.34 -6.59 -19.54
CA ASP A 102 3.38 -6.70 -21.01
C ASP A 102 3.44 -5.31 -21.66
N LEU A 103 2.56 -4.40 -21.23
CA LEU A 103 2.57 -3.02 -21.71
C LEU A 103 3.93 -2.33 -21.52
N LEU A 104 4.54 -2.52 -20.35
CA LEU A 104 5.84 -1.92 -20.05
C LEU A 104 6.99 -2.62 -20.78
N SER A 105 6.88 -3.92 -20.99
CA SER A 105 7.84 -4.69 -21.81
C SER A 105 7.79 -4.26 -23.27
N ASP A 106 6.59 -4.13 -23.83
CA ASP A 106 6.39 -3.66 -25.22
C ASP A 106 6.93 -2.24 -25.44
N ALA A 107 6.91 -1.42 -24.39
CA ALA A 107 7.50 -0.08 -24.38
C ALA A 107 9.03 -0.08 -24.13
N GLY A 108 9.67 -1.23 -23.95
CA GLY A 108 11.11 -1.32 -23.66
C GLY A 108 11.51 -0.91 -22.24
N LEU A 109 10.55 -0.83 -21.30
CA LEU A 109 10.74 -0.30 -19.95
C LEU A 109 10.89 -1.38 -18.87
N HIS A 110 10.76 -2.66 -19.23
CA HIS A 110 10.84 -3.77 -18.28
C HIS A 110 12.11 -3.75 -17.41
N GLY A 111 13.27 -3.45 -17.99
CA GLY A 111 14.56 -3.37 -17.28
C GLY A 111 14.66 -2.22 -16.27
N ARG A 112 13.65 -1.38 -16.16
CA ARG A 112 13.57 -0.29 -15.17
C ARG A 112 12.73 -0.62 -13.95
N ILE A 113 12.08 -1.79 -13.96
CA ILE A 113 11.26 -2.28 -12.84
C ILE A 113 12.15 -3.13 -11.94
N VAL A 114 12.13 -2.87 -10.65
CA VAL A 114 12.93 -3.60 -9.64
C VAL A 114 12.08 -4.63 -8.91
N TRP A 115 10.87 -4.24 -8.47
CA TRP A 115 9.93 -5.14 -7.79
C TRP A 115 8.48 -4.78 -8.15
N VAL A 116 7.60 -5.73 -7.84
CA VAL A 116 6.15 -5.58 -7.94
C VAL A 116 5.52 -5.95 -6.62
N ASP A 117 4.92 -4.98 -5.95
CA ASP A 117 3.99 -5.18 -4.84
C ASP A 117 2.58 -5.36 -5.41
N ILE A 118 2.08 -6.58 -5.35
CA ILE A 118 0.82 -6.96 -6.00
C ILE A 118 -0.35 -6.16 -5.48
N CYS A 119 -0.39 -5.87 -4.18
CA CYS A 119 -1.45 -5.08 -3.56
C CYS A 119 -0.93 -4.40 -2.29
N ASN A 120 -1.10 -3.08 -2.26
CA ASN A 120 -0.75 -2.27 -1.09
C ASN A 120 -1.52 -2.72 0.14
N GLU A 121 -0.78 -2.96 1.24
CA GLU A 121 -1.34 -3.31 2.56
C GLU A 121 -2.38 -4.43 2.50
N PHE A 122 -2.05 -5.49 1.79
CA PHE A 122 -2.95 -6.64 1.63
C PHE A 122 -3.23 -7.36 2.96
N PRO A 123 -4.46 -7.79 3.25
CA PRO A 123 -5.67 -7.72 2.44
C PRO A 123 -6.67 -6.65 2.95
N LEU A 124 -6.29 -5.40 3.08
CA LEU A 124 -7.23 -4.37 3.52
C LEU A 124 -8.44 -4.28 2.58
N SER A 125 -9.65 -4.33 3.15
CA SER A 125 -10.89 -4.23 2.37
C SER A 125 -11.00 -2.95 1.55
N ARG A 126 -10.27 -1.91 1.93
CA ARG A 126 -10.20 -0.63 1.22
C ARG A 126 -9.56 -0.78 -0.17
N TRP A 127 -8.50 -1.59 -0.26
CA TRP A 127 -7.73 -1.79 -1.48
C TRP A 127 -8.09 -3.10 -2.19
N ALA A 128 -8.55 -4.10 -1.43
CA ALA A 128 -8.81 -5.45 -1.89
C ALA A 128 -10.18 -5.96 -1.42
N PRO A 129 -11.31 -5.31 -1.78
CA PRO A 129 -12.64 -5.66 -1.24
C PRO A 129 -13.07 -7.10 -1.55
N GLY A 130 -12.85 -7.56 -2.77
CA GLY A 130 -13.16 -8.94 -3.18
C GLY A 130 -12.28 -9.98 -2.47
N PRO A 131 -10.94 -9.88 -2.57
CA PRO A 131 -10.03 -10.76 -1.84
C PRO A 131 -10.28 -10.79 -0.33
N TYR A 132 -10.47 -9.62 0.30
CA TYR A 132 -10.81 -9.55 1.72
C TYR A 132 -12.09 -10.35 2.04
N ALA A 133 -13.15 -10.13 1.26
CA ALA A 133 -14.41 -10.85 1.46
C ALA A 133 -14.23 -12.37 1.36
N ASN A 134 -13.43 -12.82 0.40
CA ASN A 134 -13.16 -14.24 0.17
C ASN A 134 -12.26 -14.84 1.27
N ILE A 135 -11.21 -14.14 1.67
CA ILE A 135 -10.28 -14.62 2.70
C ILE A 135 -11.01 -14.79 4.04
N PHE A 136 -11.74 -13.76 4.46
CA PHE A 136 -12.39 -13.75 5.77
C PHE A 136 -13.81 -14.29 5.77
N GLN A 137 -14.34 -14.71 4.61
CA GLN A 137 -15.73 -15.15 4.42
C GLN A 137 -16.71 -14.12 4.98
N SER A 138 -16.43 -12.83 4.73
CA SER A 138 -17.14 -11.69 5.30
C SER A 138 -17.76 -10.82 4.22
N LYS A 139 -19.06 -10.57 4.33
CA LYS A 139 -19.77 -9.60 3.49
C LYS A 139 -19.63 -8.14 4.01
N ARG A 140 -19.00 -7.94 5.17
CA ARG A 140 -18.86 -6.65 5.82
C ARG A 140 -17.47 -6.08 5.54
N LEU A 141 -17.43 -5.02 4.75
CA LEU A 141 -16.19 -4.40 4.23
C LEU A 141 -15.76 -3.13 4.99
N GLY A 142 -16.56 -2.68 5.96
CA GLY A 142 -16.25 -1.46 6.72
C GLY A 142 -15.03 -1.60 7.63
N ASP A 143 -14.37 -0.48 7.91
CA ASP A 143 -13.11 -0.41 8.66
C ASP A 143 -13.17 -1.13 10.03
N LEU A 144 -14.28 -1.02 10.75
CA LEU A 144 -14.45 -1.74 12.03
C LEU A 144 -14.33 -3.26 11.85
N TRP A 145 -15.01 -3.82 10.84
CA TRP A 145 -14.98 -5.25 10.58
C TRP A 145 -13.62 -5.71 10.06
N MET A 146 -12.97 -4.87 9.30
CA MET A 146 -11.61 -5.09 8.83
C MET A 146 -10.65 -5.17 10.02
N VAL A 147 -10.69 -4.21 10.95
CA VAL A 147 -9.87 -4.23 12.17
C VAL A 147 -10.13 -5.50 12.99
N LEU A 148 -11.39 -5.87 13.20
CA LEU A 148 -11.75 -7.08 13.95
C LEU A 148 -11.21 -8.35 13.29
N ASN A 149 -11.37 -8.49 11.97
CA ASN A 149 -10.89 -9.67 11.25
C ASN A 149 -9.36 -9.76 11.20
N LEU A 150 -8.67 -8.64 11.03
CA LEU A 150 -7.20 -8.63 11.00
C LEU A 150 -6.59 -8.83 12.38
N SER A 151 -7.26 -8.39 13.45
CA SER A 151 -6.73 -8.49 14.82
C SER A 151 -7.01 -9.83 15.50
N ARG A 152 -8.03 -10.58 15.07
CA ARG A 152 -8.36 -11.88 15.66
C ARG A 152 -7.32 -12.94 15.26
N LYS A 153 -7.23 -14.02 16.05
CA LYS A 153 -6.47 -15.20 15.64
C LYS A 153 -7.10 -15.80 14.37
N TRP A 154 -6.26 -16.08 13.38
CA TRP A 154 -6.70 -16.69 12.12
C TRP A 154 -6.68 -18.22 12.25
N ASP A 155 -7.74 -18.86 11.77
CA ASP A 155 -7.78 -20.31 11.60
C ASP A 155 -6.98 -20.73 10.35
N GLU A 156 -6.73 -22.02 10.23
CA GLU A 156 -5.97 -22.56 9.10
C GLU A 156 -6.66 -22.29 7.75
N GLY A 157 -7.99 -22.19 7.73
CA GLY A 157 -8.73 -21.84 6.52
C GLY A 157 -8.44 -20.42 6.04
N VAL A 158 -8.36 -19.42 6.94
CA VAL A 158 -7.94 -18.05 6.61
C VAL A 158 -6.51 -18.03 6.10
N LYS A 159 -5.59 -18.71 6.81
CA LYS A 159 -4.17 -18.77 6.43
C LYS A 159 -3.99 -19.41 5.05
N GLN A 160 -4.68 -20.51 4.79
CA GLN A 160 -4.62 -21.19 3.49
C GLN A 160 -5.16 -20.30 2.36
N ARG A 161 -6.29 -19.59 2.58
CA ARG A 161 -6.82 -18.67 1.58
C ARG A 161 -5.87 -17.51 1.30
N MET A 162 -5.21 -16.97 2.34
CA MET A 162 -4.15 -15.96 2.16
C MET A 162 -3.01 -16.48 1.29
N LYS A 163 -2.49 -17.67 1.64
CA LYS A 163 -1.42 -18.31 0.87
C LYS A 163 -1.82 -18.54 -0.59
N ASN A 164 -3.05 -18.96 -0.83
CA ASN A 164 -3.54 -19.17 -2.20
C ASN A 164 -3.53 -17.87 -3.03
N TYR A 165 -3.82 -16.71 -2.40
CA TYR A 165 -3.67 -15.42 -3.07
C TYR A 165 -2.22 -15.10 -3.40
N PHE A 166 -1.28 -15.39 -2.49
CA PHE A 166 0.14 -15.15 -2.74
C PHE A 166 0.65 -16.02 -3.90
N ASP A 167 0.43 -17.32 -3.82
CA ASP A 167 0.91 -18.26 -4.82
C ASP A 167 0.25 -18.01 -6.18
N GLY A 168 -1.07 -17.91 -6.22
CA GLY A 168 -1.82 -17.82 -7.47
C GLY A 168 -1.63 -16.48 -8.19
N ALA A 169 -1.34 -15.39 -7.46
CA ALA A 169 -1.02 -14.12 -8.08
C ALA A 169 0.44 -14.05 -8.56
N ILE A 170 1.40 -14.54 -7.76
CA ILE A 170 2.83 -14.36 -8.05
C ILE A 170 3.37 -15.41 -9.02
N THR A 171 2.96 -16.67 -8.92
CA THR A 171 3.54 -17.75 -9.74
C THR A 171 3.46 -17.47 -11.24
N PRO A 172 2.32 -17.09 -11.84
CA PRO A 172 2.25 -16.79 -13.26
C PRO A 172 3.12 -15.58 -13.68
N LEU A 173 3.27 -14.60 -12.80
CA LEU A 173 4.13 -13.44 -13.04
C LEU A 173 5.60 -13.85 -13.09
N ARG A 174 6.02 -14.69 -12.13
CA ARG A 174 7.39 -15.18 -12.04
C ARG A 174 7.76 -16.08 -13.21
N GLU A 175 6.82 -16.90 -13.67
CA GLU A 175 7.03 -17.74 -14.87
C GLU A 175 7.33 -16.89 -16.11
N LYS A 176 6.62 -15.78 -16.30
CA LYS A 176 6.80 -14.92 -17.48
C LYS A 176 7.93 -13.90 -17.29
N TYR A 177 8.11 -13.35 -16.10
CA TYR A 177 9.07 -12.30 -15.78
C TYR A 177 9.97 -12.69 -14.59
N PRO A 178 10.82 -13.72 -14.73
CA PRO A 178 11.58 -14.31 -13.61
C PRO A 178 12.65 -13.38 -13.01
N ALA A 179 13.05 -12.32 -13.71
CA ALA A 179 14.03 -11.37 -13.23
C ALA A 179 13.44 -10.35 -12.21
N LEU A 180 12.12 -10.18 -12.18
CA LEU A 180 11.47 -9.28 -11.25
C LEU A 180 11.32 -9.90 -9.86
N LYS A 181 11.24 -9.04 -8.86
CA LYS A 181 10.98 -9.41 -7.48
C LYS A 181 9.52 -9.14 -7.13
N TYR A 182 8.88 -10.06 -6.42
CA TYR A 182 7.45 -10.01 -6.12
C TYR A 182 7.18 -10.06 -4.63
N THR A 183 6.17 -9.30 -4.22
CA THR A 183 5.69 -9.26 -2.84
C THR A 183 4.22 -8.84 -2.79
N PHE A 184 3.64 -8.96 -1.61
CA PHE A 184 2.50 -8.20 -1.15
C PHE A 184 2.97 -7.36 0.03
N SER A 185 2.65 -6.07 0.08
CA SER A 185 3.01 -5.26 1.23
C SER A 185 2.02 -5.46 2.39
N PHE A 186 2.52 -5.29 3.61
CA PHE A 186 1.75 -5.48 4.84
C PHE A 186 1.78 -4.25 5.70
N GLN A 187 0.72 -4.05 6.46
CA GLN A 187 0.71 -3.09 7.55
C GLN A 187 0.79 -3.77 8.91
N ALA A 188 0.96 -2.98 9.96
CA ALA A 188 1.08 -3.48 11.32
C ALA A 188 -0.13 -4.24 11.84
N LEU A 189 -1.33 -3.89 11.38
CA LEU A 189 -2.55 -4.59 11.76
C LEU A 189 -2.53 -6.00 11.16
N GLY A 190 -2.67 -7.02 12.00
CA GLY A 190 -2.55 -8.42 11.56
C GLY A 190 -1.11 -8.96 11.52
N SER A 191 -0.11 -8.18 11.90
CA SER A 191 1.30 -8.57 11.82
C SER A 191 1.64 -9.90 12.51
N ARG A 192 1.03 -10.19 13.66
CA ARG A 192 1.25 -11.46 14.37
C ARG A 192 0.74 -12.66 13.57
N GLN A 193 -0.41 -12.50 12.93
CA GLN A 193 -1.04 -13.54 12.13
C GLN A 193 -0.27 -13.77 10.83
N MET A 194 0.24 -12.69 10.22
CA MET A 194 1.07 -12.77 9.02
C MET A 194 2.34 -13.60 9.22
N GLN A 195 2.92 -13.60 10.44
CA GLN A 195 4.07 -14.44 10.75
C GLN A 195 3.80 -15.95 10.68
N GLU A 196 2.55 -16.34 10.76
CA GLU A 196 2.13 -17.73 10.75
C GLU A 196 1.78 -18.25 9.34
N ILE A 197 1.90 -17.40 8.31
CA ILE A 197 1.59 -17.75 6.92
C ILE A 197 2.87 -18.11 6.18
N ASP A 198 2.78 -19.13 5.33
CA ASP A 198 3.83 -19.46 4.37
C ASP A 198 3.91 -18.38 3.28
N VAL A 199 5.08 -17.75 3.18
CA VAL A 199 5.39 -16.67 2.23
C VAL A 199 6.46 -17.07 1.22
N ASN A 200 6.62 -18.35 0.93
CA ASN A 200 7.61 -18.86 -0.03
C ASN A 200 7.45 -18.28 -1.45
N ALA A 201 6.27 -17.75 -1.77
CA ALA A 201 6.05 -17.04 -3.03
C ALA A 201 6.77 -15.68 -3.10
N PHE A 202 7.20 -15.11 -1.99
CA PHE A 202 7.79 -13.78 -1.95
C PHE A 202 9.28 -13.80 -2.22
N ASP A 203 9.77 -12.71 -2.83
CA ASP A 203 11.21 -12.44 -2.98
C ASP A 203 11.70 -11.38 -1.98
N LEU A 204 10.78 -10.61 -1.41
CA LEU A 204 11.03 -9.48 -0.54
C LEU A 204 9.95 -9.42 0.55
N ALA A 205 10.28 -8.85 1.70
CA ALA A 205 9.32 -8.49 2.74
C ALA A 205 9.12 -6.98 2.76
N GLU A 206 8.01 -6.50 2.19
CA GLU A 206 7.63 -5.10 2.26
C GLU A 206 6.63 -4.88 3.39
N VAL A 207 7.02 -4.09 4.38
CA VAL A 207 6.21 -3.84 5.55
C VAL A 207 6.08 -2.34 5.81
N HIS A 208 4.87 -1.89 6.07
CA HIS A 208 4.61 -0.51 6.42
C HIS A 208 4.67 -0.35 7.94
N ILE A 209 5.56 0.54 8.39
CA ILE A 209 5.86 0.72 9.81
C ILE A 209 5.47 2.14 10.21
N TRP A 210 4.23 2.29 10.68
CA TRP A 210 3.72 3.57 11.13
C TRP A 210 3.77 3.69 12.65
N VAL A 211 4.29 4.80 13.16
CA VAL A 211 4.33 5.09 14.60
C VAL A 211 2.94 5.14 15.22
N SER A 212 1.98 5.52 14.42
CA SER A 212 0.60 5.72 14.82
C SER A 212 -0.27 4.46 14.84
N ASP A 213 0.22 3.33 14.37
CA ASP A 213 -0.56 2.08 14.27
C ASP A 213 -0.82 1.37 15.60
N TYR A 214 -0.30 1.88 16.70
CA TYR A 214 -0.68 1.39 18.02
C TYR A 214 -2.01 1.97 18.45
N MET A 215 -2.96 1.12 18.84
CA MET A 215 -4.30 1.51 19.27
C MET A 215 -4.27 2.66 20.29
N LYS A 216 -3.39 2.57 21.30
CA LYS A 216 -3.19 3.63 22.31
C LYS A 216 -2.92 5.00 21.68
N TRP A 217 -2.06 5.03 20.63
CA TRP A 217 -1.66 6.26 19.98
C TRP A 217 -2.67 6.72 18.94
N MET A 218 -3.32 5.82 18.23
CA MET A 218 -4.41 6.17 17.33
C MET A 218 -5.51 6.98 18.05
N PHE A 219 -5.88 6.56 19.26
CA PHE A 219 -6.85 7.31 20.06
C PHE A 219 -6.30 8.62 20.61
N ARG A 220 -5.09 8.62 21.18
CA ARG A 220 -4.47 9.81 21.76
C ARG A 220 -4.21 10.89 20.71
N THR A 221 -3.71 10.51 19.56
CA THR A 221 -3.41 11.44 18.45
C THR A 221 -4.64 11.83 17.65
N GLY A 222 -5.75 11.13 17.83
CA GLY A 222 -6.95 11.35 17.04
C GLY A 222 -6.87 10.80 15.61
N GLN A 223 -5.90 9.96 15.30
CA GLN A 223 -5.81 9.30 13.99
C GLN A 223 -7.05 8.43 13.72
N VAL A 224 -7.65 7.85 14.74
CA VAL A 224 -8.92 7.13 14.63
C VAL A 224 -10.01 7.97 13.94
N LEU A 225 -9.98 9.30 14.10
CA LEU A 225 -10.94 10.21 13.44
C LEU A 225 -10.76 10.22 11.93
N MET A 226 -9.52 10.04 11.44
CA MET A 226 -9.25 9.95 10.01
C MET A 226 -9.80 8.62 9.44
N HIS A 227 -9.66 7.52 10.18
CA HIS A 227 -10.19 6.22 9.76
C HIS A 227 -11.72 6.18 9.70
N ILE A 228 -12.40 6.81 10.69
CA ILE A 228 -13.87 6.89 10.68
C ILE A 228 -14.41 8.03 9.82
N GLY A 229 -13.53 8.91 9.28
CA GLY A 229 -13.91 10.04 8.43
C GLY A 229 -14.74 11.12 9.12
N PHE A 230 -14.64 11.25 10.46
CA PHE A 230 -15.38 12.26 11.23
C PHE A 230 -14.49 12.94 12.30
N PRO A 231 -14.51 14.29 12.36
CA PRO A 231 -15.08 15.20 11.35
C PRO A 231 -14.44 15.01 9.99
N LYS A 232 -15.07 15.52 8.93
CA LYS A 232 -14.55 15.39 7.56
C LYS A 232 -13.20 16.11 7.40
N TYR A 233 -12.42 15.66 6.41
CA TYR A 233 -11.22 16.34 5.95
C TYR A 233 -11.54 17.81 5.55
N PRO A 234 -10.69 18.80 5.88
CA PRO A 234 -9.39 18.68 6.56
C PRO A 234 -9.44 18.78 8.10
N MET A 235 -10.62 18.85 8.72
CA MET A 235 -10.75 19.09 10.17
C MET A 235 -10.16 17.94 11.01
N ASN A 236 -10.42 16.69 10.63
CA ASN A 236 -9.87 15.51 11.32
C ASN A 236 -8.34 15.49 11.27
N LEU A 237 -7.74 15.88 10.14
CA LEU A 237 -6.29 15.99 10.02
C LEU A 237 -5.72 17.13 10.85
N LYS A 238 -6.40 18.29 10.92
CA LYS A 238 -5.99 19.40 11.82
C LYS A 238 -5.99 18.98 13.29
N ILE A 239 -6.99 18.21 13.72
CA ILE A 239 -7.06 17.67 15.08
C ILE A 239 -5.88 16.73 15.33
N HIS A 240 -5.61 15.82 14.41
CA HIS A 240 -4.49 14.89 14.50
C HIS A 240 -3.15 15.65 14.58
N ALA A 241 -2.88 16.56 13.65
CA ALA A 241 -1.66 17.37 13.63
C ALA A 241 -1.44 18.14 14.93
N LYS A 242 -2.48 18.82 15.44
CA LYS A 242 -2.42 19.54 16.71
C LYS A 242 -2.12 18.62 17.90
N ARG A 243 -2.74 17.43 17.94
CA ARG A 243 -2.47 16.46 19.01
C ARG A 243 -1.06 15.88 18.90
N MET A 244 -0.59 15.56 17.70
CA MET A 244 0.77 15.09 17.47
C MET A 244 1.80 16.11 17.92
N ALA A 245 1.66 17.38 17.52
CA ALA A 245 2.55 18.47 17.94
C ALA A 245 2.67 18.59 19.47
N ASN A 246 1.58 18.33 20.20
CA ASN A 246 1.57 18.36 21.67
C ASN A 246 2.07 17.09 22.35
N LEU A 247 1.84 15.93 21.76
CA LEU A 247 2.12 14.63 22.38
C LEU A 247 3.53 14.11 22.04
N TYR A 248 3.97 14.31 20.80
CA TYR A 248 5.23 13.75 20.34
C TYR A 248 6.42 14.23 21.19
N PRO A 249 6.64 15.52 21.48
CA PRO A 249 7.77 15.94 22.28
C PRO A 249 7.78 15.33 23.69
N LYS A 250 6.60 15.06 24.27
CA LYS A 250 6.45 14.50 25.61
C LYS A 250 6.69 12.99 25.68
N HIS A 251 6.52 12.30 24.56
CA HIS A 251 6.53 10.85 24.48
C HIS A 251 7.51 10.32 23.40
N ARG A 252 8.44 11.16 22.94
CA ARG A 252 9.38 10.83 21.87
C ARG A 252 10.08 9.49 22.10
N GLU A 253 10.63 9.29 23.29
CA GLU A 253 11.33 8.04 23.62
C GLU A 253 10.39 6.80 23.58
N GLU A 254 9.13 6.95 23.98
CA GLU A 254 8.16 5.86 23.85
C GLU A 254 7.87 5.54 22.39
N TYR A 255 7.74 6.56 21.53
CA TYR A 255 7.58 6.39 20.09
C TYR A 255 8.78 5.69 19.45
N VAL A 256 10.00 6.12 19.79
CA VAL A 256 11.24 5.52 19.26
C VAL A 256 11.31 4.05 19.66
N ARG A 257 11.17 3.72 20.94
CA ARG A 257 11.16 2.31 21.39
C ARG A 257 10.10 1.45 20.69
N MET A 258 8.96 2.04 20.40
CA MET A 258 7.90 1.32 19.68
C MET A 258 8.26 1.06 18.22
N LEU A 259 8.92 2.00 17.55
CA LEU A 259 9.40 1.82 16.18
C LEU A 259 10.52 0.79 16.13
N GLU A 260 11.48 0.89 17.01
CA GLU A 260 12.59 -0.08 17.13
C GLU A 260 12.05 -1.50 17.32
N ALA A 261 11.14 -1.69 18.29
CA ALA A 261 10.54 -3.00 18.54
C ALA A 261 9.78 -3.56 17.31
N ARG A 262 9.21 -2.71 16.46
CA ARG A 262 8.57 -3.16 15.22
C ARG A 262 9.57 -3.49 14.13
N ILE A 263 10.62 -2.68 14.01
CA ILE A 263 11.69 -2.95 13.06
C ILE A 263 12.33 -4.30 13.41
N ASP A 264 12.67 -4.51 14.67
CA ASP A 264 13.24 -5.78 15.15
C ASP A 264 12.33 -6.97 14.88
N PHE A 265 11.03 -6.82 15.21
CA PHE A 265 10.03 -7.85 14.96
C PHE A 265 9.97 -8.28 13.47
N TRP A 266 9.94 -7.33 12.55
CA TRP A 266 9.90 -7.64 11.13
C TRP A 266 11.25 -8.08 10.57
N ALA A 267 12.36 -7.56 11.11
CA ALA A 267 13.70 -8.00 10.74
C ALA A 267 13.93 -9.47 11.11
N GLU A 268 13.50 -9.90 12.29
CA GLU A 268 13.55 -11.30 12.71
C GLU A 268 12.68 -12.19 11.82
N TRP A 269 11.47 -11.73 11.50
CA TRP A 269 10.58 -12.45 10.60
C TRP A 269 11.16 -12.59 9.19
N GLY A 270 11.70 -11.50 8.62
CA GLY A 270 12.37 -11.52 7.32
C GLY A 270 13.55 -12.49 7.32
N LYS A 271 14.42 -12.43 8.35
CA LYS A 271 15.55 -13.34 8.50
C LYS A 271 15.11 -14.79 8.60
N LYS A 272 14.07 -15.09 9.38
CA LYS A 272 13.51 -16.44 9.52
C LYS A 272 13.03 -17.02 8.19
N ASN A 273 12.47 -16.19 7.31
CA ASN A 273 11.95 -16.58 6.02
C ASN A 273 12.96 -16.39 4.86
N GLY A 274 14.18 -15.94 5.14
CA GLY A 274 15.18 -15.68 4.10
C GLY A 274 14.84 -14.50 3.18
N LEU A 275 13.98 -13.58 3.63
CA LEU A 275 13.48 -12.47 2.84
C LEU A 275 14.20 -11.17 3.21
N PRO A 276 14.79 -10.45 2.24
CA PRO A 276 15.23 -9.07 2.46
C PRO A 276 14.05 -8.19 2.90
N LEU A 277 14.24 -7.47 4.01
CA LEU A 277 13.25 -6.53 4.54
C LEU A 277 13.46 -5.14 3.97
N PHE A 278 12.39 -4.50 3.52
CA PHE A 278 12.39 -3.08 3.18
C PHE A 278 11.03 -2.44 3.51
N THR A 279 10.97 -1.12 3.51
CA THR A 279 9.74 -0.38 3.70
C THR A 279 9.71 0.81 2.74
N THR A 280 8.57 1.01 2.10
CA THR A 280 8.31 2.16 1.23
C THR A 280 7.31 3.14 1.84
N GLU A 281 6.67 2.75 2.94
CA GLU A 281 5.81 3.60 3.73
C GLU A 281 6.13 3.41 5.22
N ALA A 282 6.68 4.47 5.86
CA ALA A 282 7.15 4.33 7.23
C ALA A 282 7.10 5.62 8.02
N TRP A 283 7.26 5.45 9.31
CA TRP A 283 7.46 6.36 10.43
C TRP A 283 6.22 7.18 10.77
N GLY A 284 6.00 8.28 10.12
CA GLY A 284 4.86 9.14 10.37
C GLY A 284 4.49 9.99 9.15
N PRO A 285 3.23 10.39 9.03
CA PRO A 285 2.84 11.30 7.96
C PRO A 285 3.57 12.64 8.16
N ILE A 286 4.31 13.07 7.14
CA ILE A 286 5.16 14.27 7.19
C ILE A 286 4.55 15.51 6.53
N ASN A 287 3.47 15.36 5.80
CA ASN A 287 2.87 16.48 5.06
C ASN A 287 1.85 17.26 5.89
N TYR A 288 2.31 17.82 7.00
CA TYR A 288 1.48 18.69 7.84
C TYR A 288 1.66 20.19 7.53
N SER A 289 2.53 20.53 6.57
CA SER A 289 2.92 21.93 6.31
C SER A 289 1.74 22.88 6.09
N ASP A 290 0.67 22.37 5.46
CA ASP A 290 -0.51 23.18 5.12
C ASP A 290 -1.52 23.30 6.27
N ILE A 291 -1.36 22.52 7.35
CA ILE A 291 -2.37 22.40 8.42
C ILE A 291 -1.81 22.43 9.83
N ALA A 292 -0.54 22.13 10.03
CA ALA A 292 0.11 22.31 11.33
C ALA A 292 0.48 23.77 11.54
N PRO A 293 0.37 24.30 12.77
CA PRO A 293 0.92 25.62 13.07
C PRO A 293 2.41 25.67 12.74
N ALA A 294 2.81 26.65 11.95
CA ALA A 294 4.22 26.83 11.59
C ALA A 294 5.10 26.93 12.86
N GLY A 295 6.21 26.22 12.86
CA GLY A 295 7.20 26.30 13.93
C GLY A 295 6.96 25.43 15.15
N THR A 296 6.06 24.44 15.09
CA THR A 296 5.92 23.45 16.19
C THR A 296 7.10 22.50 16.28
N GLY A 297 7.88 22.31 15.19
CA GLY A 297 9.08 21.46 15.13
C GLY A 297 8.82 19.97 15.31
N ALA A 298 7.65 19.59 15.80
CA ALA A 298 7.30 18.18 16.08
C ALA A 298 7.19 17.36 14.81
N GLU A 299 6.74 17.95 13.73
CA GLU A 299 6.54 17.34 12.42
C GLU A 299 7.83 16.91 11.72
N TRP A 300 8.97 17.45 12.13
CA TRP A 300 10.27 17.23 11.47
C TRP A 300 11.27 16.42 12.31
N ASP A 301 11.00 16.24 13.59
CA ASP A 301 11.98 15.65 14.50
C ASP A 301 12.18 14.16 14.26
N TRP A 302 11.21 13.46 13.72
CA TRP A 302 11.31 12.06 13.33
C TRP A 302 11.86 11.82 11.91
N VAL A 303 12.08 12.88 11.15
CA VAL A 303 12.77 12.82 9.85
C VAL A 303 14.28 13.00 10.03
N LYS A 304 14.69 13.54 11.16
CA LYS A 304 16.10 13.70 11.56
C LYS A 304 16.64 12.50 12.30
#